data_aae8f7716ee7bcfa4bc37835d691fb55
#
_entry.id   aae8f7716ee7bcfa4bc37835d691fb55
#
_cell.length_a   1.000
_cell.length_b   1.000
_cell.length_c   1.000
_cell.angle_alpha   90.00
_cell.angle_beta   90.00
_cell.angle_gamma   90.00
#
_symmetry.space_group_name_H-M   'P 1'
#
loop_
_entity.id
_entity.type
_entity.pdbx_description
1 polymer ?
#
loop_
_entity_poly.entity_id
_entity_poly.type
_entity_poly.pdbx_seq_one_letter_code
_entity_poly.pdbx_strand_id
1 'polypeptide(L)'
;NMADPGSIDFSQTSRLVIVDTRQKSRLPQVLELLNKKNIIIDIYDHHPVMEGDLTGSFEIIRQTGATTTILSALLQKKKIFLNPEEATIMAIGIYEDTGLFTYSSTTKEDLEQAAFLLSCGANLNTIVSFVVKEIKSEQVTWLNELLNEMTVHKINGVDIHISVISSPTYITDLAAIVQKIVRIENIDIFFAIVLMDNKITIIARNRIIDFSFFIML
;
A
#
# COMPACT_ATOMS: atom_id res chain seq x y z
N ASN A 1 13.67 14.71 4.10
CA ASN A 1 14.41 14.63 2.83
C ASN A 1 14.77 13.18 2.56
N MET A 2 14.20 12.60 1.50
CA MET A 2 14.69 11.31 1.00
C MET A 2 16.05 11.57 0.33
N ALA A 3 17.11 10.95 0.86
CA ALA A 3 18.42 10.98 0.21
C ALA A 3 18.42 9.96 -0.94
N ASP A 4 19.09 10.29 -2.04
CA ASP A 4 19.38 9.31 -3.08
C ASP A 4 20.28 8.22 -2.47
N PRO A 5 19.85 6.94 -2.43
CA PRO A 5 20.65 5.85 -1.88
C PRO A 5 22.06 5.76 -2.48
N GLY A 6 22.22 6.12 -3.77
CA GLY A 6 23.52 6.15 -4.45
C GLY A 6 24.47 7.24 -3.94
N SER A 7 23.97 8.24 -3.19
CA SER A 7 24.77 9.33 -2.64
C SER A 7 25.16 9.12 -1.16
N ILE A 8 24.71 8.03 -0.54
CA ILE A 8 24.95 7.77 0.88
C ILE A 8 26.26 6.99 1.07
N ASP A 9 27.19 7.56 1.85
CA ASP A 9 28.36 6.81 2.30
C ASP A 9 27.99 5.87 3.45
N PHE A 10 27.88 4.60 3.13
CA PHE A 10 27.56 3.55 4.09
C PHE A 10 28.80 3.06 4.89
N SER A 11 30.00 3.59 4.65
CA SER A 11 31.24 3.09 5.29
C SER A 11 31.19 3.17 6.82
N GLN A 12 30.58 4.23 7.35
CA GLN A 12 30.45 4.50 8.79
C GLN A 12 29.15 3.97 9.40
N THR A 13 28.29 3.31 8.60
CA THR A 13 27.01 2.81 9.10
C THR A 13 27.23 1.59 9.99
N SER A 14 26.81 1.68 11.24
CA SER A 14 26.87 0.60 12.24
C SER A 14 25.49 0.01 12.58
N ARG A 15 24.40 0.73 12.23
CA ARG A 15 23.03 0.30 12.47
C ARG A 15 22.15 0.60 11.26
N LEU A 16 21.32 -0.38 10.89
CA LEU A 16 20.29 -0.26 9.87
C LEU A 16 18.93 -0.51 10.51
N VAL A 17 18.01 0.42 10.33
CA VAL A 17 16.61 0.25 10.75
C VAL A 17 15.78 -0.01 9.52
N ILE A 18 15.13 -1.15 9.47
CA ILE A 18 14.26 -1.58 8.38
C ILE A 18 12.81 -1.47 8.88
N VAL A 19 11.97 -0.80 8.09
CA VAL A 19 10.55 -0.63 8.40
C VAL A 19 9.71 -1.13 7.22
N ASP A 20 8.58 -1.76 7.53
CA ASP A 20 7.56 -2.15 6.56
C ASP A 20 7.99 -3.16 5.51
N THR A 21 9.07 -3.87 5.73
CA THR A 21 9.50 -4.99 4.89
C THR A 21 10.56 -5.82 5.57
N ARG A 22 10.61 -7.12 5.21
CA ARG A 22 11.73 -8.03 5.53
C ARG A 22 12.31 -8.68 4.28
N GLN A 23 11.78 -8.35 3.10
CA GLN A 23 12.20 -8.97 1.85
C GLN A 23 13.44 -8.26 1.27
N LYS A 24 14.51 -9.02 1.06
CA LYS A 24 15.76 -8.52 0.47
C LYS A 24 15.55 -7.88 -0.91
N SER A 25 14.63 -8.42 -1.70
CA SER A 25 14.31 -7.91 -3.04
C SER A 25 13.76 -6.48 -3.04
N ARG A 26 13.18 -6.04 -1.92
CA ARG A 26 12.68 -4.67 -1.74
C ARG A 26 13.76 -3.69 -1.27
N LEU A 27 14.96 -4.17 -0.98
CA LEU A 27 16.05 -3.42 -0.38
C LEU A 27 17.35 -3.45 -1.21
N PRO A 28 17.30 -3.33 -2.56
CA PRO A 28 18.49 -3.48 -3.40
C PRO A 28 19.58 -2.47 -3.05
N GLN A 29 19.21 -1.28 -2.56
CA GLN A 29 20.15 -0.19 -2.27
C GLN A 29 21.02 -0.44 -1.03
N VAL A 30 20.59 -1.33 -0.13
CA VAL A 30 21.30 -1.61 1.14
C VAL A 30 21.84 -3.04 1.21
N LEU A 31 21.82 -3.78 0.11
CA LEU A 31 22.31 -5.18 0.09
C LEU A 31 23.76 -5.30 0.55
N GLU A 32 24.61 -4.32 0.24
CA GLU A 32 26.02 -4.30 0.69
C GLU A 32 26.12 -4.17 2.21
N LEU A 33 25.23 -3.37 2.83
CA LEU A 33 25.16 -3.23 4.29
C LEU A 33 24.74 -4.53 4.96
N LEU A 34 23.80 -5.26 4.38
CA LEU A 34 23.31 -6.52 4.94
C LEU A 34 24.41 -7.60 5.02
N ASN A 35 25.46 -7.46 4.22
CA ASN A 35 26.61 -8.36 4.18
C ASN A 35 27.75 -7.93 5.14
N LYS A 36 27.67 -6.77 5.78
CA LYS A 36 28.68 -6.32 6.76
C LYS A 36 28.60 -7.16 8.03
N LYS A 37 29.75 -7.66 8.51
CA LYS A 37 29.83 -8.54 9.69
C LYS A 37 29.36 -7.92 11.01
N ASN A 38 29.38 -6.59 11.14
CA ASN A 38 29.17 -5.90 12.43
C ASN A 38 28.02 -4.89 12.36
N ILE A 39 27.09 -5.02 11.40
CA ILE A 39 25.92 -4.14 11.35
C ILE A 39 24.84 -4.66 12.29
N ILE A 40 24.29 -3.75 13.09
CA ILE A 40 23.09 -4.01 13.89
C ILE A 40 21.89 -3.76 12.99
N ILE A 41 20.98 -4.73 12.88
CA ILE A 41 19.75 -4.63 12.07
C ILE A 41 18.56 -4.66 13.01
N ASP A 42 17.80 -3.57 13.05
CA ASP A 42 16.52 -3.49 13.75
C ASP A 42 15.38 -3.55 12.73
N ILE A 43 14.37 -4.38 12.96
CA ILE A 43 13.25 -4.59 12.03
C ILE A 43 11.93 -4.28 12.74
N TYR A 44 11.09 -3.47 12.09
CA TYR A 44 9.71 -3.21 12.47
C TYR A 44 8.81 -3.51 11.28
N ASP A 45 7.92 -4.51 11.41
CA ASP A 45 7.12 -4.98 10.28
C ASP A 45 5.79 -5.59 10.73
N HIS A 46 4.78 -5.44 9.88
CA HIS A 46 3.44 -6.01 10.10
C HIS A 46 3.10 -7.17 9.15
N HIS A 47 3.92 -7.40 8.13
CA HIS A 47 3.66 -8.44 7.15
C HIS A 47 3.79 -9.85 7.76
N PRO A 48 3.08 -10.86 7.22
CA PRO A 48 3.28 -12.27 7.58
C PRO A 48 4.72 -12.71 7.34
N VAL A 49 5.17 -13.69 8.13
CA VAL A 49 6.50 -14.29 7.96
C VAL A 49 6.53 -15.09 6.65
N MET A 50 7.54 -14.87 5.82
CA MET A 50 7.77 -15.59 4.58
C MET A 50 9.16 -16.23 4.56
N GLU A 51 9.30 -17.30 3.78
CA GLU A 51 10.59 -17.94 3.56
C GLU A 51 11.57 -16.94 2.90
N GLY A 52 12.80 -16.88 3.43
CA GLY A 52 13.83 -15.95 2.93
C GLY A 52 13.75 -14.54 3.47
N ASP A 53 12.84 -14.27 4.40
CA ASP A 53 12.80 -12.98 5.11
C ASP A 53 14.13 -12.70 5.85
N LEU A 54 14.47 -11.41 5.94
CA LEU A 54 15.59 -10.94 6.75
C LEU A 54 15.31 -11.17 8.23
N THR A 55 16.37 -11.52 8.96
CA THR A 55 16.36 -11.57 10.42
C THR A 55 17.23 -10.44 10.97
N GLY A 56 16.70 -9.70 11.91
CA GLY A 56 17.39 -8.60 12.58
C GLY A 56 18.03 -9.00 13.93
N SER A 57 18.90 -8.13 14.43
CA SER A 57 19.42 -8.21 15.78
C SER A 57 18.35 -7.90 16.83
N PHE A 58 17.37 -7.08 16.45
CA PHE A 58 16.18 -6.74 17.20
C PHE A 58 14.99 -6.66 16.26
N GLU A 59 13.86 -7.24 16.64
CA GLU A 59 12.66 -7.30 15.79
C GLU A 59 11.40 -6.99 16.60
N ILE A 60 10.52 -6.19 16.02
CA ILE A 60 9.13 -6.06 16.46
C ILE A 60 8.23 -6.35 15.26
N ILE A 61 7.73 -7.57 15.22
CA ILE A 61 6.86 -8.06 14.16
C ILE A 61 5.50 -8.38 14.79
N ARG A 62 4.44 -7.71 14.34
CA ARG A 62 3.09 -7.90 14.83
C ARG A 62 2.09 -7.85 13.69
N GLN A 63 1.08 -8.69 13.76
CA GLN A 63 -0.03 -8.70 12.81
C GLN A 63 -0.99 -7.54 13.15
N THR A 64 -0.66 -6.35 12.66
CA THR A 64 -1.48 -5.13 12.67
C THR A 64 -1.78 -4.73 11.23
N GLY A 65 -2.72 -3.84 11.01
CA GLY A 65 -3.05 -3.35 9.67
C GLY A 65 -1.96 -2.50 9.03
N ALA A 66 -1.05 -1.92 9.86
CA ALA A 66 0.04 -1.06 9.39
C ALA A 66 1.27 -1.18 10.29
N THR A 67 2.46 -1.05 9.73
CA THR A 67 3.71 -0.91 10.51
C THR A 67 3.69 0.36 11.35
N THR A 68 3.07 1.42 10.85
CA THR A 68 2.93 2.69 11.59
C THR A 68 2.14 2.52 12.88
N THR A 69 1.21 1.58 12.97
CA THR A 69 0.51 1.21 14.21
C THR A 69 1.50 0.75 15.28
N ILE A 70 2.44 -0.12 14.91
CA ILE A 70 3.49 -0.62 15.81
C ILE A 70 4.35 0.55 16.31
N LEU A 71 4.79 1.42 15.39
CA LEU A 71 5.65 2.56 15.72
C LEU A 71 4.93 3.57 16.61
N SER A 72 3.67 3.88 16.33
CA SER A 72 2.84 4.79 17.14
C SER A 72 2.67 4.26 18.57
N ALA A 73 2.39 2.96 18.72
CA ALA A 73 2.28 2.33 20.03
C ALA A 73 3.60 2.39 20.83
N LEU A 74 4.74 2.26 20.17
CA LEU A 74 6.05 2.41 20.79
C LEU A 74 6.30 3.84 21.27
N LEU A 75 5.97 4.85 20.46
CA LEU A 75 6.11 6.26 20.81
C LEU A 75 5.20 6.62 21.98
N GLN A 76 3.95 6.19 21.95
CA GLN A 76 2.99 6.37 23.03
C GLN A 76 3.49 5.74 24.34
N LYS A 77 3.95 4.47 24.29
CA LYS A 77 4.49 3.76 25.47
C LYS A 77 5.71 4.44 26.05
N LYS A 78 6.57 5.00 25.19
CA LYS A 78 7.79 5.74 25.60
C LYS A 78 7.50 7.18 25.97
N LYS A 79 6.24 7.64 25.88
CA LYS A 79 5.81 9.03 26.14
C LYS A 79 6.60 10.05 25.31
N ILE A 80 6.92 9.69 24.06
CA ILE A 80 7.59 10.59 23.12
C ILE A 80 6.51 11.53 22.56
N PHE A 81 6.77 12.82 22.66
CA PHE A 81 5.88 13.85 22.13
C PHE A 81 5.89 13.83 20.59
N LEU A 82 4.71 13.89 20.00
CA LEU A 82 4.49 14.09 18.56
C LEU A 82 3.85 15.45 18.35
N ASN A 83 4.40 16.23 17.43
CA ASN A 83 3.71 17.43 16.98
C ASN A 83 2.55 17.05 16.00
N PRO A 84 1.60 17.97 15.73
CA PRO A 84 0.45 17.68 14.86
C PRO A 84 0.81 17.23 13.43
N GLU A 85 1.92 17.71 12.87
CA GLU A 85 2.38 17.33 11.54
C GLU A 85 2.90 15.90 11.52
N GLU A 86 3.75 15.53 12.49
CA GLU A 86 4.25 14.17 12.66
C GLU A 86 3.09 13.18 12.91
N ALA A 87 2.16 13.54 13.78
CA ALA A 87 0.97 12.74 14.05
C ALA A 87 0.10 12.57 12.78
N THR A 88 -0.02 13.61 11.96
CA THR A 88 -0.76 13.55 10.69
C THR A 88 -0.08 12.61 9.69
N ILE A 89 1.24 12.71 9.52
CA ILE A 89 2.01 11.83 8.62
C ILE A 89 1.90 10.36 9.08
N MET A 90 2.04 10.10 10.37
CA MET A 90 1.89 8.74 10.90
C MET A 90 0.45 8.20 10.71
N ALA A 91 -0.57 9.03 10.91
CA ALA A 91 -1.94 8.65 10.69
C ALA A 91 -2.22 8.30 9.21
N ILE A 92 -1.63 9.03 8.24
CA ILE A 92 -1.73 8.69 6.81
C ILE A 92 -1.30 7.24 6.57
N GLY A 93 -0.18 6.79 7.15
CA GLY A 93 0.29 5.41 7.00
C GLY A 93 -0.73 4.38 7.51
N ILE A 94 -1.36 4.62 8.68
CA ILE A 94 -2.41 3.71 9.20
C ILE A 94 -3.62 3.70 8.27
N TYR A 95 -4.11 4.88 7.85
CA TYR A 95 -5.28 5.00 6.99
C TYR A 95 -5.08 4.36 5.62
N GLU A 96 -3.87 4.47 5.03
CA GLU A 96 -3.54 3.90 3.72
C GLU A 96 -3.49 2.38 3.78
N ASP A 97 -2.72 1.80 4.70
CA ASP A 97 -2.50 0.36 4.82
C ASP A 97 -3.75 -0.41 5.27
N THR A 98 -4.64 0.25 6.03
CA THR A 98 -5.92 -0.33 6.45
C THR A 98 -7.07 -0.08 5.46
N GLY A 99 -6.80 0.63 4.36
CA GLY A 99 -7.82 1.04 3.40
C GLY A 99 -8.95 1.83 4.07
N LEU A 100 -8.61 2.85 4.85
CA LEU A 100 -9.56 3.61 5.68
C LEU A 100 -10.30 2.71 6.69
N PHE A 101 -9.58 1.77 7.29
CA PHE A 101 -10.09 0.75 8.24
C PHE A 101 -11.12 -0.23 7.65
N THR A 102 -11.15 -0.37 6.32
CA THR A 102 -12.12 -1.26 5.64
C THR A 102 -11.51 -2.60 5.22
N TYR A 103 -10.19 -2.77 5.28
CA TYR A 103 -9.55 -4.03 4.96
C TYR A 103 -9.69 -5.05 6.10
N SER A 104 -9.77 -6.33 5.75
CA SER A 104 -9.90 -7.42 6.71
C SER A 104 -8.66 -7.59 7.61
N SER A 105 -7.52 -7.04 7.20
CA SER A 105 -6.28 -6.97 7.98
C SER A 105 -6.33 -5.93 9.10
N THR A 106 -7.33 -5.03 9.11
CA THR A 106 -7.48 -3.99 10.13
C THR A 106 -7.72 -4.61 11.50
N THR A 107 -6.97 -4.17 12.49
CA THR A 107 -7.06 -4.63 13.86
C THR A 107 -7.59 -3.56 14.80
N LYS A 108 -8.00 -3.97 15.99
CA LYS A 108 -8.36 -3.05 17.07
C LYS A 108 -7.24 -2.06 17.38
N GLU A 109 -5.98 -2.52 17.32
CA GLU A 109 -4.82 -1.69 17.63
C GLU A 109 -4.64 -0.55 16.63
N ASP A 110 -4.97 -0.77 15.35
CA ASP A 110 -4.92 0.30 14.32
C ASP A 110 -5.87 1.44 14.67
N LEU A 111 -7.09 1.12 15.11
CA LEU A 111 -8.07 2.12 15.55
C LEU A 111 -7.61 2.84 16.83
N GLU A 112 -7.05 2.12 17.80
CA GLU A 112 -6.54 2.71 19.04
C GLU A 112 -5.36 3.68 18.76
N GLN A 113 -4.47 3.31 17.85
CA GLN A 113 -3.35 4.18 17.49
C GLN A 113 -3.78 5.36 16.61
N ALA A 114 -4.76 5.20 15.75
CA ALA A 114 -5.35 6.34 15.05
C ALA A 114 -5.99 7.34 16.01
N ALA A 115 -6.73 6.85 17.03
CA ALA A 115 -7.30 7.71 18.07
C ALA A 115 -6.21 8.43 18.88
N PHE A 116 -5.11 7.75 19.21
CA PHE A 116 -3.95 8.37 19.86
C PHE A 116 -3.35 9.49 18.99
N LEU A 117 -3.11 9.25 17.70
CA LEU A 117 -2.56 10.24 16.78
C LEU A 117 -3.49 11.46 16.62
N LEU A 118 -4.82 11.23 16.60
CA LEU A 118 -5.78 12.33 16.63
C LEU A 118 -5.68 13.15 17.91
N SER A 119 -5.46 12.52 19.06
CA SER A 119 -5.24 13.24 20.31
C SER A 119 -3.93 14.05 20.34
N CYS A 120 -2.96 13.68 19.50
CA CYS A 120 -1.73 14.45 19.25
C CYS A 120 -1.94 15.59 18.24
N GLY A 121 -3.14 15.77 17.69
CA GLY A 121 -3.49 16.84 16.77
C GLY A 121 -3.41 16.47 15.29
N ALA A 122 -3.42 15.18 14.93
CA ALA A 122 -3.46 14.78 13.53
C ALA A 122 -4.68 15.36 12.79
N ASN A 123 -4.45 15.87 11.57
CA ASN A 123 -5.46 16.56 10.78
C ASN A 123 -6.17 15.61 9.82
N LEU A 124 -7.43 15.28 10.10
CA LEU A 124 -8.24 14.37 9.27
C LEU A 124 -8.44 14.86 7.84
N ASN A 125 -8.61 16.18 7.62
CA ASN A 125 -8.79 16.71 6.27
C ASN A 125 -7.53 16.48 5.42
N THR A 126 -6.37 16.69 6.01
CA THR A 126 -5.10 16.41 5.35
C THR A 126 -4.96 14.91 5.08
N ILE A 127 -5.25 14.04 6.05
CA ILE A 127 -5.20 12.58 5.87
C ILE A 127 -6.08 12.15 4.69
N VAL A 128 -7.35 12.59 4.67
CA VAL A 128 -8.30 12.25 3.59
C VAL A 128 -7.80 12.73 2.24
N SER A 129 -7.25 13.94 2.15
CA SER A 129 -6.73 14.49 0.88
C SER A 129 -5.55 13.69 0.30
N PHE A 130 -4.78 13.00 1.14
CA PHE A 130 -3.67 12.14 0.71
C PHE A 130 -4.13 10.72 0.35
N VAL A 131 -5.02 10.15 1.16
CA VAL A 131 -5.41 8.72 1.02
C VAL A 131 -6.55 8.53 0.03
N VAL A 132 -7.52 9.46 -0.01
CA VAL A 132 -8.65 9.38 -0.94
C VAL A 132 -8.26 10.05 -2.26
N LYS A 133 -7.86 9.22 -3.22
CA LYS A 133 -7.60 9.70 -4.58
C LYS A 133 -8.94 10.01 -5.26
N GLU A 134 -9.26 11.29 -5.40
CA GLU A 134 -10.40 11.72 -6.20
C GLU A 134 -10.09 11.56 -7.69
N ILE A 135 -11.11 11.18 -8.46
CA ILE A 135 -11.01 11.10 -9.93
C ILE A 135 -10.98 12.53 -10.47
N LYS A 136 -9.95 12.85 -11.24
CA LYS A 136 -9.85 14.13 -11.96
C LYS A 136 -10.83 14.16 -13.14
N SER A 137 -11.23 15.36 -13.54
CA SER A 137 -12.18 15.53 -14.65
C SER A 137 -11.74 14.82 -15.94
N GLU A 138 -10.46 14.80 -16.24
CA GLU A 138 -9.86 14.11 -17.39
C GLU A 138 -10.03 12.57 -17.31
N GLN A 139 -10.11 12.03 -16.10
CA GLN A 139 -10.26 10.58 -15.86
C GLN A 139 -11.71 10.12 -15.93
N VAL A 140 -12.68 11.05 -15.87
CA VAL A 140 -14.12 10.73 -15.99
C VAL A 140 -14.42 10.15 -17.36
N THR A 141 -13.75 10.61 -18.41
CA THR A 141 -13.93 10.07 -19.78
C THR A 141 -13.56 8.58 -19.82
N TRP A 142 -12.42 8.21 -19.25
CA TRP A 142 -11.96 6.82 -19.22
C TRP A 142 -12.80 5.93 -18.30
N LEU A 143 -13.32 6.49 -17.21
CA LEU A 143 -14.27 5.80 -16.34
C LEU A 143 -15.52 5.46 -17.12
N ASN A 144 -16.11 6.42 -17.85
CA ASN A 144 -17.31 6.19 -18.66
C ASN A 144 -17.05 5.20 -19.79
N GLU A 145 -15.90 5.28 -20.46
CA GLU A 145 -15.55 4.34 -21.53
C GLU A 145 -15.42 2.91 -21.02
N LEU A 146 -14.72 2.72 -19.88
CA LEU A 146 -14.63 1.40 -19.24
C LEU A 146 -15.99 0.84 -18.81
N LEU A 147 -16.90 1.70 -18.32
CA LEU A 147 -18.25 1.30 -17.97
C LEU A 147 -19.08 0.91 -19.20
N ASN A 148 -18.99 1.67 -20.29
CA ASN A 148 -19.73 1.42 -21.52
C ASN A 148 -19.29 0.13 -22.23
N GLU A 149 -18.00 -0.18 -22.21
CA GLU A 149 -17.41 -1.37 -22.83
C GLU A 149 -17.39 -2.59 -21.88
N MET A 150 -18.05 -2.48 -20.73
CA MET A 150 -18.07 -3.55 -19.75
C MET A 150 -19.00 -4.68 -20.17
N THR A 151 -18.46 -5.90 -20.20
CA THR A 151 -19.17 -7.15 -20.44
C THR A 151 -19.15 -8.03 -19.21
N VAL A 152 -20.19 -8.85 -19.03
CA VAL A 152 -20.29 -9.77 -17.89
C VAL A 152 -20.25 -11.21 -18.39
N HIS A 153 -19.35 -12.00 -17.81
CA HIS A 153 -19.17 -13.41 -18.13
C HIS A 153 -19.41 -14.26 -16.89
N LYS A 154 -20.33 -15.21 -16.96
CA LYS A 154 -20.60 -16.10 -15.84
C LYS A 154 -19.76 -17.36 -15.93
N ILE A 155 -18.83 -17.56 -14.97
CA ILE A 155 -17.95 -18.73 -14.92
C ILE A 155 -18.12 -19.39 -13.55
N ASN A 156 -18.54 -20.65 -13.55
CA ASN A 156 -18.79 -21.43 -12.33
C ASN A 156 -19.68 -20.72 -11.29
N GLY A 157 -20.68 -19.98 -11.77
CA GLY A 157 -21.61 -19.25 -10.90
C GLY A 157 -21.13 -17.88 -10.43
N VAL A 158 -19.92 -17.48 -10.79
CA VAL A 158 -19.34 -16.18 -10.46
C VAL A 158 -19.40 -15.24 -11.66
N ASP A 159 -19.85 -14.01 -11.46
CA ASP A 159 -19.91 -12.99 -12.51
C ASP A 159 -18.53 -12.29 -12.60
N ILE A 160 -17.91 -12.39 -13.78
CA ILE A 160 -16.64 -11.77 -14.11
C ILE A 160 -16.90 -10.61 -15.06
N HIS A 161 -16.56 -9.41 -14.66
CA HIS A 161 -16.71 -8.21 -15.45
C HIS A 161 -15.39 -7.92 -16.19
N ILE A 162 -15.49 -7.64 -17.50
CA ILE A 162 -14.33 -7.37 -18.35
C ILE A 162 -14.63 -6.15 -19.20
N SER A 163 -13.71 -5.17 -19.19
CA SER A 163 -13.74 -4.05 -20.13
C SER A 163 -12.45 -4.03 -20.95
N VAL A 164 -12.60 -3.82 -22.26
CA VAL A 164 -11.49 -3.74 -23.21
C VAL A 164 -11.57 -2.41 -23.94
N ILE A 165 -10.61 -1.52 -23.71
CA ILE A 165 -10.54 -0.20 -24.35
C ILE A 165 -9.16 0.06 -24.96
N SER A 166 -9.08 1.08 -25.81
CA SER A 166 -7.82 1.57 -26.35
C SER A 166 -7.69 3.07 -26.16
N SER A 167 -6.49 3.53 -25.80
CA SER A 167 -6.16 4.95 -25.68
C SER A 167 -4.95 5.27 -26.54
N PRO A 168 -4.96 6.38 -27.29
CA PRO A 168 -3.78 6.84 -28.03
C PRO A 168 -2.67 7.35 -27.10
N THR A 169 -2.98 7.62 -25.85
CA THR A 169 -2.05 8.17 -24.84
C THR A 169 -2.10 7.34 -23.57
N TYR A 170 -1.05 7.49 -22.75
CA TYR A 170 -1.00 6.85 -21.45
C TYR A 170 -2.07 7.41 -20.51
N ILE A 171 -2.87 6.53 -19.91
CA ILE A 171 -3.87 6.88 -18.92
C ILE A 171 -3.23 6.87 -17.53
N THR A 172 -3.10 8.04 -16.94
CA THR A 172 -2.56 8.19 -15.58
C THR A 172 -3.52 7.66 -14.53
N ASP A 173 -2.98 7.01 -13.50
CA ASP A 173 -3.77 6.47 -12.37
C ASP A 173 -4.92 5.53 -12.77
N LEU A 174 -4.77 4.76 -13.86
CA LEU A 174 -5.76 3.81 -14.34
C LEU A 174 -6.26 2.86 -13.21
N ALA A 175 -5.37 2.48 -12.30
CA ALA A 175 -5.72 1.65 -11.14
C ALA A 175 -6.74 2.31 -10.20
N ALA A 176 -6.70 3.65 -10.05
CA ALA A 176 -7.67 4.40 -9.25
C ALA A 176 -9.04 4.46 -9.94
N ILE A 177 -9.06 4.61 -11.28
CA ILE A 177 -10.28 4.57 -12.08
C ILE A 177 -10.97 3.20 -11.93
N VAL A 178 -10.19 2.12 -12.12
CA VAL A 178 -10.67 0.74 -11.97
C VAL A 178 -11.23 0.48 -10.57
N GLN A 179 -10.52 0.95 -9.54
CA GLN A 179 -11.00 0.82 -8.16
C GLN A 179 -12.31 1.57 -7.92
N LYS A 180 -12.50 2.71 -8.56
CA LYS A 180 -13.74 3.48 -8.47
C LYS A 180 -14.92 2.75 -9.14
N ILE A 181 -14.69 2.16 -10.32
CA ILE A 181 -15.72 1.34 -11.03
C ILE A 181 -16.16 0.18 -10.14
N VAL A 182 -15.21 -0.58 -9.59
CA VAL A 182 -15.50 -1.72 -8.70
C VAL A 182 -16.36 -1.30 -7.50
N ARG A 183 -16.14 -0.10 -6.95
CA ARG A 183 -16.94 0.43 -5.84
C ARG A 183 -18.32 0.92 -6.27
N ILE A 184 -18.43 1.65 -7.39
CA ILE A 184 -19.70 2.21 -7.88
C ILE A 184 -20.65 1.07 -8.28
N GLU A 185 -20.16 0.12 -9.07
CA GLU A 185 -20.96 -0.99 -9.61
C GLU A 185 -21.07 -2.17 -8.64
N ASN A 186 -20.41 -2.08 -7.47
CA ASN A 186 -20.34 -3.16 -6.48
C ASN A 186 -19.90 -4.51 -7.08
N ILE A 187 -18.85 -4.47 -7.90
CA ILE A 187 -18.33 -5.63 -8.64
C ILE A 187 -17.39 -6.42 -7.76
N ASP A 188 -17.47 -7.75 -7.80
CA ASP A 188 -16.56 -8.64 -7.08
C ASP A 188 -15.30 -8.95 -7.87
N ILE A 189 -15.42 -9.20 -9.18
CA ILE A 189 -14.28 -9.50 -10.05
C ILE A 189 -14.35 -8.60 -11.29
N PHE A 190 -13.30 -7.82 -11.51
CA PHE A 190 -13.17 -6.93 -12.65
C PHE A 190 -11.80 -6.98 -13.29
N PHE A 191 -11.79 -7.06 -14.63
CA PHE A 191 -10.59 -6.94 -15.45
C PHE A 191 -10.74 -5.75 -16.38
N ALA A 192 -9.87 -4.77 -16.26
CA ALA A 192 -9.69 -3.71 -17.24
C ALA A 192 -8.48 -4.04 -18.11
N ILE A 193 -8.69 -4.20 -19.40
CA ILE A 193 -7.68 -4.47 -20.41
C ILE A 193 -7.58 -3.22 -21.28
N VAL A 194 -6.45 -2.53 -21.23
CA VAL A 194 -6.27 -1.25 -21.91
C VAL A 194 -5.06 -1.30 -22.83
N LEU A 195 -5.28 -1.08 -24.11
CA LEU A 195 -4.20 -0.86 -25.08
C LEU A 195 -3.81 0.61 -25.05
N MET A 196 -2.62 0.94 -24.58
CA MET A 196 -2.06 2.29 -24.55
C MET A 196 -0.56 2.27 -24.82
N ASP A 197 -0.04 3.25 -25.55
CA ASP A 197 1.37 3.32 -25.95
C ASP A 197 1.93 2.02 -26.60
N ASN A 198 1.11 1.37 -27.44
CA ASN A 198 1.42 0.07 -28.05
C ASN A 198 1.71 -1.07 -27.06
N LYS A 199 1.23 -0.93 -25.82
CA LYS A 199 1.32 -1.95 -24.76
C LYS A 199 -0.06 -2.29 -24.22
N ILE A 200 -0.26 -3.54 -23.86
CA ILE A 200 -1.47 -3.97 -23.17
C ILE A 200 -1.19 -3.86 -21.67
N THR A 201 -2.02 -3.08 -20.99
CA THR A 201 -2.03 -3.01 -19.53
C THR A 201 -3.29 -3.70 -19.02
N ILE A 202 -3.11 -4.63 -18.09
CA ILE A 202 -4.23 -5.34 -17.45
C ILE A 202 -4.25 -4.97 -15.98
N ILE A 203 -5.39 -4.48 -15.50
CA ILE A 203 -5.64 -4.25 -14.08
C ILE A 203 -6.78 -5.16 -13.64
N ALA A 204 -6.49 -6.06 -12.71
CA ALA A 204 -7.47 -6.94 -12.11
C ALA A 204 -7.80 -6.50 -10.69
N ARG A 205 -9.07 -6.62 -10.31
CA ARG A 205 -9.56 -6.45 -8.95
C ARG A 205 -10.42 -7.64 -8.57
N ASN A 206 -10.19 -8.16 -7.36
CA ASN A 206 -10.94 -9.27 -6.80
C ASN A 206 -11.27 -8.97 -5.34
N ARG A 207 -12.53 -9.14 -4.96
CA ARG A 207 -13.04 -8.98 -3.58
C ARG A 207 -13.41 -10.33 -2.94
N ILE A 208 -13.37 -11.42 -3.71
CA ILE A 208 -13.68 -12.76 -3.22
C ILE A 208 -12.42 -13.35 -2.60
N ILE A 209 -12.43 -13.64 -1.30
CA ILE A 209 -11.26 -14.04 -0.51
C ILE A 209 -10.58 -15.31 -1.04
N ASP A 210 -11.34 -16.25 -1.62
CA ASP A 210 -10.83 -17.55 -2.09
C ASP A 210 -10.36 -17.55 -3.56
N PHE A 211 -10.31 -16.38 -4.22
CA PHE A 211 -9.93 -16.29 -5.62
C PHE A 211 -8.52 -15.70 -5.78
N SER A 212 -7.52 -16.56 -5.89
CA SER A 212 -6.14 -16.14 -6.19
C SER A 212 -5.97 -16.05 -7.70
N PHE A 213 -5.58 -14.86 -8.21
CA PHE A 213 -5.16 -14.72 -9.61
C PHE A 213 -3.75 -15.26 -9.78
N PHE A 214 -3.60 -16.45 -10.36
CA PHE A 214 -2.34 -16.85 -10.98
C PHE A 214 -2.23 -16.14 -12.33
N ILE A 215 -1.49 -15.04 -12.41
CA ILE A 215 -1.09 -14.45 -13.69
C ILE A 215 0.14 -15.25 -14.13
N MET A 216 -0.06 -16.21 -15.04
CA MET A 216 1.03 -16.71 -15.86
C MET A 216 1.22 -15.72 -17.01
N LEU A 217 2.29 -14.95 -16.95
CA LEU A 217 2.81 -14.14 -18.06
C LEU A 217 3.68 -15.03 -18.95
#